data_fd42a9d5fa1962d6b6b5a5cb1058c982
#
_entry.id   fd42a9d5fa1962d6b6b5a5cb1058c982
#
_cell.length_a   1.000
_cell.length_b   1.000
_cell.length_c   1.000
_cell.angle_alpha   90.00
_cell.angle_beta   90.00
_cell.angle_gamma   90.00
#
_symmetry.space_group_name_H-M   'P 1'
#
loop_
_entity.id
_entity.type
_entity.pdbx_description
1 polymer ?
#
loop_
_entity_poly.entity_id
_entity_poly.type
_entity_poly.pdbx_seq_one_letter_code
_entity_poly.pdbx_strand_id
1 'polypeptide(L)'
;MPKILLIADSDALWTKRAVEYLLLPAGYEIVIFPIWGHKGQFDEYYREHGVTVYKDSHRLPVIRFIPRVRMWARIALNARDLAKLGPFDVVHNHYLSQRDLALGQRVARRFHARWVCTFWGSDLLRASDRSLRQMRPYLRRCDRLTACNERMRDKIRRCLGESLYQKTRMAIWGQDGFAAIDRVLAAEGREACRAYYGIRKDNYVVSIGYSADNAQHQLEVVEALSALPKETLARMTLVLQQTYVKRDPAYMERVRQAAEALPCQTVVLRDFLDLTQTARLRLCADLFILAISTDAFAASMQEYLYAGAVFLMGDWLGYPQLDELGIPINRFHEYKELPALAEQAMNGKLSKASDEQRALLPGHYSWDAVRKDWLGLYE
;
A
#
# COMPACT_ATOMS: atom_id res chain seq x y z
N MET A 1 -30.60 4.19 -3.37
CA MET A 1 -29.14 4.14 -3.57
C MET A 1 -28.52 3.84 -2.21
N PRO A 2 -27.75 2.77 -2.06
CA PRO A 2 -27.14 2.46 -0.77
C PRO A 2 -26.13 3.54 -0.37
N LYS A 3 -26.00 3.79 0.93
CA LYS A 3 -25.13 4.84 1.46
C LYS A 3 -24.05 4.26 2.35
N ILE A 4 -22.80 4.62 2.11
CA ILE A 4 -21.65 4.14 2.85
C ILE A 4 -20.91 5.27 3.59
N LEU A 5 -20.53 4.99 4.84
CA LEU A 5 -19.54 5.79 5.58
C LEU A 5 -18.19 5.10 5.52
N LEU A 6 -17.23 5.72 4.84
CA LEU A 6 -15.82 5.33 4.90
C LEU A 6 -15.13 6.08 6.05
N ILE A 7 -14.61 5.36 7.03
CA ILE A 7 -13.72 5.91 8.06
C ILE A 7 -12.30 5.59 7.61
N ALA A 8 -11.69 6.54 6.87
CA ALA A 8 -10.47 6.32 6.09
C ALA A 8 -9.65 7.61 5.96
N ASP A 9 -8.42 7.54 5.49
CA ASP A 9 -7.64 8.73 5.14
C ASP A 9 -8.14 9.28 3.79
N SER A 10 -8.79 10.45 3.82
CA SER A 10 -9.34 11.10 2.62
C SER A 10 -8.26 11.57 1.62
N ASP A 11 -7.04 11.79 2.10
CA ASP A 11 -5.92 12.24 1.27
C ASP A 11 -5.05 11.08 0.75
N ALA A 12 -5.43 9.83 1.08
CA ALA A 12 -4.73 8.66 0.59
C ALA A 12 -5.24 8.22 -0.79
N LEU A 13 -4.31 7.92 -1.69
CA LEU A 13 -4.62 7.45 -3.04
C LEU A 13 -5.49 6.18 -3.03
N TRP A 14 -5.26 5.27 -2.08
CA TRP A 14 -6.06 4.06 -1.94
C TRP A 14 -7.53 4.34 -1.57
N THR A 15 -7.83 5.39 -0.79
CA THR A 15 -9.22 5.80 -0.54
C THR A 15 -9.86 6.36 -1.82
N LYS A 16 -9.15 7.21 -2.55
CA LYS A 16 -9.60 7.74 -3.84
C LYS A 16 -9.90 6.60 -4.82
N ARG A 17 -9.00 5.61 -4.92
CA ARG A 17 -9.20 4.44 -5.78
C ARG A 17 -10.39 3.57 -5.36
N ALA A 18 -10.63 3.37 -4.05
CA ALA A 18 -11.83 2.66 -3.58
C ALA A 18 -13.12 3.38 -4.01
N VAL A 19 -13.12 4.70 -3.91
CA VAL A 19 -14.25 5.51 -4.39
C VAL A 19 -14.43 5.33 -5.89
N GLU A 20 -13.37 5.50 -6.67
CA GLU A 20 -13.37 5.51 -8.14
C GLU A 20 -13.72 4.15 -8.75
N TYR A 21 -13.07 3.08 -8.29
CA TYR A 21 -13.16 1.78 -8.94
C TYR A 21 -14.15 0.81 -8.30
N LEU A 22 -14.52 1.05 -7.04
CA LEU A 22 -15.38 0.14 -6.29
C LEU A 22 -16.76 0.76 -6.00
N LEU A 23 -16.81 1.91 -5.33
CA LEU A 23 -18.05 2.41 -4.73
C LEU A 23 -18.93 3.20 -5.70
N LEU A 24 -18.35 4.11 -6.49
CA LEU A 24 -19.09 4.86 -7.51
C LEU A 24 -19.69 3.94 -8.58
N PRO A 25 -18.95 2.98 -9.17
CA PRO A 25 -19.52 2.05 -10.13
C PRO A 25 -20.62 1.14 -9.55
N ALA A 26 -20.59 0.90 -8.22
CA ALA A 26 -21.62 0.13 -7.53
C ALA A 26 -22.82 0.99 -7.08
N GLY A 27 -22.83 2.29 -7.39
CA GLY A 27 -23.95 3.20 -7.14
C GLY A 27 -24.09 3.61 -5.67
N TYR A 28 -23.02 3.64 -4.88
CA TYR A 28 -23.07 4.11 -3.49
C TYR A 28 -23.09 5.64 -3.39
N GLU A 29 -23.90 6.18 -2.49
CA GLU A 29 -23.71 7.52 -1.93
C GLU A 29 -22.61 7.44 -0.86
N ILE A 30 -21.57 8.30 -0.97
CA ILE A 30 -20.33 8.11 -0.22
C ILE A 30 -20.10 9.30 0.72
N VAL A 31 -19.88 8.99 2.00
CA VAL A 31 -19.38 9.93 3.01
C VAL A 31 -18.05 9.42 3.54
N ILE A 32 -17.02 10.27 3.56
CA ILE A 32 -15.70 9.96 4.10
C ILE A 32 -15.49 10.71 5.42
N PHE A 33 -15.12 9.98 6.48
CA PHE A 33 -14.61 10.53 7.73
C PHE A 33 -13.09 10.39 7.76
N PRO A 34 -12.32 11.52 7.71
CA PRO A 34 -10.86 11.50 7.67
C PRO A 34 -10.24 11.07 9.02
N ILE A 35 -9.46 9.98 9.02
CA ILE A 35 -8.84 9.43 10.24
C ILE A 35 -7.62 10.23 10.73
N TRP A 36 -6.86 10.85 9.82
CA TRP A 36 -5.63 11.61 10.14
C TRP A 36 -5.74 13.11 9.84
N GLY A 37 -6.95 13.62 9.75
CA GLY A 37 -7.24 14.96 9.30
C GLY A 37 -7.48 15.00 7.79
N HIS A 38 -7.65 16.19 7.27
CA HIS A 38 -8.02 16.42 5.88
C HIS A 38 -7.19 17.57 5.32
N LYS A 39 -6.42 17.30 4.26
CA LYS A 39 -5.57 18.28 3.59
C LYS A 39 -6.15 18.76 2.27
N GLY A 40 -7.14 18.03 1.73
CA GLY A 40 -7.83 18.37 0.51
C GLY A 40 -7.16 17.92 -0.78
N GLN A 41 -6.25 16.94 -0.72
CA GLN A 41 -5.50 16.46 -1.90
C GLN A 41 -6.41 16.02 -3.05
N PHE A 42 -7.58 15.46 -2.75
CA PHE A 42 -8.57 14.97 -3.73
C PHE A 42 -9.92 15.67 -3.63
N ASP A 43 -10.02 16.87 -3.02
CA ASP A 43 -11.29 17.59 -2.81
C ASP A 43 -12.03 17.89 -4.11
N GLU A 44 -11.30 18.27 -5.16
CA GLU A 44 -11.89 18.53 -6.47
C GLU A 44 -12.56 17.27 -7.03
N TYR A 45 -11.82 16.17 -7.04
CA TYR A 45 -12.33 14.89 -7.49
C TYR A 45 -13.57 14.44 -6.69
N TYR A 46 -13.52 14.55 -5.35
CA TYR A 46 -14.65 14.16 -4.50
C TYR A 46 -15.88 15.03 -4.74
N ARG A 47 -15.69 16.33 -4.89
CA ARG A 47 -16.78 17.29 -5.18
C ARG A 47 -17.44 16.99 -6.54
N GLU A 48 -16.67 16.75 -7.59
CA GLU A 48 -17.16 16.45 -8.93
C GLU A 48 -17.99 15.16 -8.98
N HIS A 49 -17.67 14.20 -8.12
CA HIS A 49 -18.33 12.90 -8.05
C HIS A 49 -19.37 12.81 -6.91
N GLY A 50 -19.75 13.92 -6.29
CA GLY A 50 -20.79 13.95 -5.25
C GLY A 50 -20.40 13.26 -3.94
N VAL A 51 -19.11 13.04 -3.69
CA VAL A 51 -18.60 12.44 -2.45
C VAL A 51 -18.50 13.49 -1.35
N THR A 52 -19.12 13.22 -0.20
CA THR A 52 -19.06 14.11 0.95
C THR A 52 -17.85 13.78 1.83
N VAL A 53 -16.93 14.74 2.01
CA VAL A 53 -15.85 14.61 3.00
C VAL A 53 -16.23 15.36 4.27
N TYR A 54 -16.37 14.63 5.39
CA TYR A 54 -16.73 15.21 6.68
C TYR A 54 -15.58 16.05 7.24
N LYS A 55 -15.89 17.27 7.69
CA LYS A 55 -14.91 18.18 8.30
C LYS A 55 -15.16 18.27 9.80
N ASP A 56 -14.27 17.64 10.60
CA ASP A 56 -14.34 17.73 12.07
C ASP A 56 -13.99 19.16 12.53
N SER A 57 -14.99 19.90 12.96
CA SER A 57 -14.88 21.27 13.45
C SER A 57 -14.83 21.37 14.99
N HIS A 58 -14.88 20.25 15.72
CA HIS A 58 -15.01 20.25 17.17
C HIS A 58 -13.73 20.70 17.87
N ARG A 59 -13.77 21.92 18.43
CA ARG A 59 -12.74 22.44 19.33
C ARG A 59 -13.18 22.18 20.77
N LEU A 60 -12.35 21.48 21.53
CA LEU A 60 -12.62 21.13 22.94
C LEU A 60 -11.54 21.74 23.87
N PRO A 61 -11.50 23.08 24.01
CA PRO A 61 -10.42 23.75 24.73
C PRO A 61 -10.42 23.43 26.23
N VAL A 62 -11.59 23.29 26.86
CA VAL A 62 -11.73 23.07 28.31
C VAL A 62 -11.14 21.72 28.74
N ILE A 63 -11.25 20.68 27.92
CA ILE A 63 -10.77 19.34 28.25
C ILE A 63 -9.50 18.95 27.49
N ARG A 64 -8.75 19.94 26.96
CA ARG A 64 -7.52 19.70 26.19
C ARG A 64 -6.45 18.95 26.97
N PHE A 65 -6.42 19.13 28.29
CA PHE A 65 -5.42 18.54 29.19
C PHE A 65 -5.77 17.11 29.65
N ILE A 66 -6.97 16.59 29.31
CA ILE A 66 -7.40 15.25 29.66
C ILE A 66 -7.58 14.42 28.37
N PRO A 67 -6.49 13.84 27.80
CA PRO A 67 -6.51 13.27 26.44
C PRO A 67 -7.59 12.20 26.23
N ARG A 68 -7.83 11.34 27.25
CA ARG A 68 -8.85 10.27 27.16
C ARG A 68 -10.26 10.84 27.10
N VAL A 69 -10.58 11.81 27.97
CA VAL A 69 -11.91 12.46 27.99
C VAL A 69 -12.13 13.20 26.67
N ARG A 70 -11.13 13.95 26.22
CA ARG A 70 -11.18 14.65 24.93
C ARG A 70 -11.42 13.68 23.76
N MET A 71 -10.72 12.55 23.74
CA MET A 71 -10.93 11.53 22.68
C MET A 71 -12.37 11.04 22.67
N TRP A 72 -12.91 10.63 23.82
CA TRP A 72 -14.28 10.11 23.90
C TRP A 72 -15.33 11.15 23.59
N ALA A 73 -15.14 12.41 24.02
CA ALA A 73 -16.01 13.53 23.70
C ALA A 73 -16.02 13.79 22.17
N ARG A 74 -14.86 13.81 21.51
CA ARG A 74 -14.79 13.94 20.05
C ARG A 74 -15.48 12.81 19.32
N ILE A 75 -15.31 11.57 19.75
CA ILE A 75 -16.01 10.42 19.17
C ILE A 75 -17.52 10.60 19.30
N ALA A 76 -18.02 11.05 20.46
CA ALA A 76 -19.45 11.27 20.69
C ALA A 76 -20.02 12.38 19.80
N LEU A 77 -19.31 13.51 19.69
CA LEU A 77 -19.72 14.65 18.86
C LEU A 77 -19.70 14.31 17.38
N ASN A 78 -18.60 13.70 16.91
CA ASN A 78 -18.49 13.25 15.51
C ASN A 78 -19.56 12.21 15.15
N ALA A 79 -19.84 11.25 16.03
CA ALA A 79 -20.91 10.28 15.79
C ALA A 79 -22.31 10.94 15.71
N ARG A 80 -22.55 11.98 16.54
CA ARG A 80 -23.79 12.78 16.47
C ARG A 80 -23.93 13.53 15.15
N ASP A 81 -22.84 14.13 14.68
CA ASP A 81 -22.90 14.90 13.44
C ASP A 81 -22.94 14.00 12.19
N LEU A 82 -22.22 12.88 12.20
CA LEU A 82 -22.34 11.85 11.17
C LEU A 82 -23.76 11.27 11.11
N ALA A 83 -24.45 11.17 12.25
CA ALA A 83 -25.83 10.72 12.28
C ALA A 83 -26.80 11.65 11.53
N LYS A 84 -26.47 12.92 11.34
CA LYS A 84 -27.26 13.86 10.52
C LYS A 84 -27.07 13.64 9.02
N LEU A 85 -25.94 12.99 8.64
CA LEU A 85 -25.63 12.65 7.25
C LEU A 85 -26.17 11.28 6.84
N GLY A 86 -26.65 10.47 7.80
CA GLY A 86 -27.25 9.16 7.54
C GLY A 86 -28.69 9.22 7.01
N PRO A 87 -29.39 8.08 6.89
CA PRO A 87 -28.92 6.77 7.34
C PRO A 87 -27.78 6.20 6.49
N PHE A 88 -26.98 5.33 7.11
CA PHE A 88 -25.94 4.55 6.41
C PHE A 88 -26.32 3.09 6.37
N ASP A 89 -26.18 2.45 5.21
CA ASP A 89 -26.35 1.01 5.03
C ASP A 89 -25.07 0.27 5.40
N VAL A 90 -23.91 0.91 5.14
CA VAL A 90 -22.58 0.35 5.39
C VAL A 90 -21.70 1.35 6.15
N VAL A 91 -20.95 0.87 7.13
CA VAL A 91 -19.85 1.59 7.78
C VAL A 91 -18.58 0.78 7.57
N HIS A 92 -17.58 1.35 6.94
CA HIS A 92 -16.32 0.68 6.66
C HIS A 92 -15.13 1.42 7.26
N ASN A 93 -14.46 0.79 8.23
CA ASN A 93 -13.24 1.29 8.83
C ASN A 93 -12.02 0.77 8.08
N HIS A 94 -11.18 1.69 7.62
CA HIS A 94 -9.88 1.41 7.03
C HIS A 94 -8.75 1.88 7.95
N TYR A 95 -7.65 1.13 8.01
CA TYR A 95 -6.48 1.43 8.83
C TYR A 95 -6.84 1.57 10.32
N LEU A 96 -6.95 0.45 10.98
CA LEU A 96 -7.69 0.33 12.22
C LEU A 96 -6.96 0.91 13.44
N SER A 97 -7.68 1.72 14.20
CA SER A 97 -7.28 2.17 15.54
C SER A 97 -8.46 2.05 16.52
N GLN A 98 -8.16 1.99 17.82
CA GLN A 98 -9.21 1.95 18.85
C GLN A 98 -10.20 3.10 18.71
N ARG A 99 -9.70 4.31 18.43
CA ARG A 99 -10.50 5.54 18.28
C ARG A 99 -11.49 5.41 17.12
N ASP A 100 -10.98 5.03 15.98
CA ASP A 100 -11.78 5.00 14.74
C ASP A 100 -12.76 3.83 14.74
N LEU A 101 -12.39 2.69 15.34
CA LEU A 101 -13.30 1.58 15.61
C LEU A 101 -14.44 1.96 16.58
N ALA A 102 -14.15 2.77 17.61
CA ALA A 102 -15.18 3.24 18.54
C ALA A 102 -16.18 4.18 17.84
N LEU A 103 -15.72 5.01 16.91
CA LEU A 103 -16.58 5.84 16.06
C LEU A 103 -17.44 4.98 15.14
N GLY A 104 -16.80 4.08 14.37
CA GLY A 104 -17.49 3.19 13.43
C GLY A 104 -18.58 2.37 14.12
N GLN A 105 -18.26 1.78 15.27
CA GLN A 105 -19.25 1.02 16.05
C GLN A 105 -20.48 1.85 16.45
N ARG A 106 -20.26 3.10 16.89
CA ARG A 106 -21.39 3.96 17.30
C ARG A 106 -22.31 4.28 16.13
N VAL A 107 -21.74 4.63 14.98
CA VAL A 107 -22.51 4.95 13.78
C VAL A 107 -23.21 3.71 13.24
N ALA A 108 -22.50 2.58 13.11
CA ALA A 108 -23.07 1.33 12.63
C ALA A 108 -24.25 0.87 13.49
N ARG A 109 -24.12 0.91 14.83
CA ARG A 109 -25.21 0.57 15.75
C ARG A 109 -26.41 1.51 15.65
N ARG A 110 -26.16 2.80 15.39
CA ARG A 110 -27.24 3.79 15.28
C ARG A 110 -28.18 3.51 14.11
N PHE A 111 -27.65 3.00 13.01
CA PHE A 111 -28.38 2.75 11.78
C PHE A 111 -28.60 1.27 11.48
N HIS A 112 -28.15 0.37 12.34
CA HIS A 112 -28.10 -1.08 12.07
C HIS A 112 -27.35 -1.38 10.78
N ALA A 113 -26.34 -0.56 10.47
CA ALA A 113 -25.53 -0.65 9.26
C ALA A 113 -24.58 -1.85 9.30
N ARG A 114 -24.33 -2.44 8.14
CA ARG A 114 -23.27 -3.45 7.98
C ARG A 114 -21.92 -2.84 8.34
N TRP A 115 -21.22 -3.42 9.30
CA TRP A 115 -19.96 -2.88 9.78
C TRP A 115 -18.77 -3.74 9.34
N VAL A 116 -17.94 -3.19 8.46
CA VAL A 116 -16.74 -3.82 7.90
C VAL A 116 -15.49 -3.15 8.44
N CYS A 117 -14.45 -3.93 8.72
CA CYS A 117 -13.17 -3.45 9.23
C CYS A 117 -12.03 -4.04 8.40
N THR A 118 -11.14 -3.19 7.86
CA THR A 118 -10.02 -3.60 7.00
C THR A 118 -8.68 -3.26 7.63
N PHE A 119 -7.86 -4.27 7.88
CA PHE A 119 -6.43 -4.09 8.15
C PHE A 119 -5.65 -3.89 6.84
N TRP A 120 -4.73 -2.91 6.86
CA TRP A 120 -3.91 -2.56 5.70
C TRP A 120 -2.51 -3.17 5.70
N GLY A 121 -2.12 -3.80 6.78
CA GLY A 121 -0.80 -4.40 6.96
C GLY A 121 -0.06 -3.76 8.11
N SER A 122 0.43 -2.53 8.02
CA SER A 122 1.19 -1.90 9.10
C SER A 122 0.41 -1.73 10.40
N ASP A 123 -0.89 -1.45 10.32
CA ASP A 123 -1.82 -1.35 11.46
C ASP A 123 -2.11 -2.71 12.14
N LEU A 124 -1.74 -3.81 11.51
CA LEU A 124 -1.74 -5.16 12.09
C LEU A 124 -0.33 -5.69 12.31
N LEU A 125 0.50 -5.74 11.26
CA LEU A 125 1.79 -6.43 11.27
C LEU A 125 2.82 -5.74 12.17
N ARG A 126 2.80 -4.38 12.24
CA ARG A 126 3.69 -3.57 13.09
C ARG A 126 3.02 -3.15 14.40
N ALA A 127 1.72 -3.43 14.58
CA ALA A 127 1.01 -3.09 15.80
C ALA A 127 1.49 -3.93 17.00
N SER A 128 1.59 -3.27 18.17
CA SER A 128 1.88 -3.97 19.43
C SER A 128 0.66 -4.81 19.88
N ASP A 129 0.93 -5.88 20.61
CA ASP A 129 -0.13 -6.73 21.18
C ASP A 129 -1.08 -5.93 22.10
N ARG A 130 -0.55 -4.90 22.79
CA ARG A 130 -1.39 -4.00 23.61
C ARG A 130 -2.39 -3.24 22.74
N SER A 131 -1.95 -2.69 21.62
CA SER A 131 -2.82 -1.99 20.68
C SER A 131 -3.89 -2.93 20.11
N LEU A 132 -3.49 -4.13 19.67
CA LEU A 132 -4.41 -5.14 19.15
C LEU A 132 -5.43 -5.58 20.21
N ARG A 133 -5.01 -5.79 21.47
CA ARG A 133 -5.94 -6.10 22.57
C ARG A 133 -6.96 -4.99 22.82
N GLN A 134 -6.58 -3.72 22.67
CA GLN A 134 -7.50 -2.58 22.81
C GLN A 134 -8.54 -2.52 21.67
N MET A 135 -8.20 -2.96 20.48
CA MET A 135 -9.11 -3.03 19.34
C MET A 135 -10.07 -4.22 19.39
N ARG A 136 -9.66 -5.34 20.02
CA ARG A 136 -10.39 -6.61 20.05
C ARG A 136 -11.86 -6.50 20.45
N PRO A 137 -12.29 -5.74 21.50
CA PRO A 137 -13.70 -5.62 21.89
C PRO A 137 -14.59 -5.02 20.79
N TYR A 138 -14.04 -4.14 19.97
CA TYR A 138 -14.73 -3.53 18.83
C TYR A 138 -14.82 -4.52 17.67
N LEU A 139 -13.68 -5.12 17.28
CA LEU A 139 -13.60 -6.07 16.19
C LEU A 139 -14.50 -7.29 16.37
N ARG A 140 -14.74 -7.73 17.62
CA ARG A 140 -15.71 -8.79 17.89
C ARG A 140 -17.13 -8.45 17.46
N ARG A 141 -17.46 -7.16 17.35
CA ARG A 141 -18.79 -6.65 17.03
C ARG A 141 -18.96 -6.25 15.58
N CYS A 142 -17.89 -6.15 14.77
CA CYS A 142 -18.04 -5.92 13.34
C CYS A 142 -18.60 -7.17 12.66
N ASP A 143 -19.25 -6.99 11.52
CA ASP A 143 -19.82 -8.09 10.74
C ASP A 143 -18.75 -8.82 9.93
N ARG A 144 -17.81 -8.08 9.37
CA ARG A 144 -16.69 -8.61 8.58
C ARG A 144 -15.38 -7.95 9.00
N LEU A 145 -14.32 -8.74 8.99
CA LEU A 145 -12.94 -8.29 9.11
C LEU A 145 -12.21 -8.75 7.86
N THR A 146 -11.27 -7.94 7.35
CA THR A 146 -10.52 -8.34 6.17
C THR A 146 -9.01 -8.38 6.39
N ALA A 147 -8.36 -9.25 5.67
CA ALA A 147 -6.91 -9.37 5.53
C ALA A 147 -6.57 -9.66 4.07
N CYS A 148 -5.39 -9.27 3.60
CA CYS A 148 -4.99 -9.49 2.20
C CYS A 148 -4.08 -10.72 2.00
N ASN A 149 -3.64 -11.37 3.07
CA ASN A 149 -2.86 -12.61 3.00
C ASN A 149 -3.01 -13.48 4.26
N GLU A 150 -2.59 -14.74 4.17
CA GLU A 150 -2.68 -15.70 5.29
C GLU A 150 -1.81 -15.29 6.47
N ARG A 151 -0.65 -14.66 6.26
CA ARG A 151 0.21 -14.15 7.36
C ARG A 151 -0.54 -13.14 8.24
N MET A 152 -1.35 -12.28 7.64
CA MET A 152 -2.21 -11.36 8.37
C MET A 152 -3.31 -12.10 9.12
N ARG A 153 -3.95 -13.10 8.49
CA ARG A 153 -4.97 -13.94 9.14
C ARG A 153 -4.40 -14.72 10.33
N ASP A 154 -3.20 -15.27 10.20
CA ASP A 154 -2.51 -15.97 11.30
C ASP A 154 -2.18 -15.00 12.45
N LYS A 155 -1.76 -13.78 12.16
CA LYS A 155 -1.56 -12.78 13.23
C LYS A 155 -2.87 -12.42 13.91
N ILE A 156 -3.97 -12.32 13.18
CA ILE A 156 -5.32 -12.13 13.75
C ILE A 156 -5.66 -13.31 14.67
N ARG A 157 -5.45 -14.56 14.23
CA ARG A 157 -5.68 -15.77 15.05
C ARG A 157 -4.89 -15.70 16.36
N ARG A 158 -3.58 -15.47 16.27
CA ARG A 158 -2.68 -15.45 17.43
C ARG A 158 -2.96 -14.33 18.42
N CYS A 159 -3.17 -13.10 17.93
CA CYS A 159 -3.27 -11.92 18.79
C CYS A 159 -4.71 -11.56 19.17
N LEU A 160 -5.66 -11.85 18.31
CA LEU A 160 -7.07 -11.45 18.47
C LEU A 160 -8.01 -12.64 18.72
N GLY A 161 -7.61 -13.85 18.38
CA GLY A 161 -8.29 -15.11 18.71
C GLY A 161 -9.09 -15.72 17.57
N GLU A 162 -9.45 -16.99 17.73
CA GLU A 162 -10.08 -17.83 16.72
C GLU A 162 -11.38 -17.25 16.16
N SER A 163 -12.25 -16.70 17.01
CA SER A 163 -13.54 -16.13 16.58
C SER A 163 -13.40 -14.99 15.57
N LEU A 164 -12.32 -14.19 15.67
CA LEU A 164 -12.01 -13.12 14.70
C LEU A 164 -11.35 -13.68 13.44
N TYR A 165 -10.51 -14.70 13.57
CA TYR A 165 -9.96 -15.41 12.42
C TYR A 165 -11.08 -15.99 11.53
N GLN A 166 -12.07 -16.67 12.10
CA GLN A 166 -13.20 -17.23 11.35
C GLN A 166 -14.06 -16.16 10.66
N LYS A 167 -14.14 -14.97 11.24
CA LYS A 167 -14.85 -13.81 10.69
C LYS A 167 -14.07 -13.13 9.56
N THR A 168 -12.75 -13.33 9.50
CA THR A 168 -11.88 -12.65 8.54
C THR A 168 -12.07 -13.23 7.14
N ARG A 169 -12.31 -12.35 6.18
CA ARG A 169 -12.35 -12.65 4.74
C ARG A 169 -11.06 -12.17 4.08
N MET A 170 -10.63 -12.90 3.07
CA MET A 170 -9.55 -12.44 2.21
C MET A 170 -10.10 -11.37 1.28
N ALA A 171 -9.42 -10.24 1.20
CA ALA A 171 -9.74 -9.16 0.27
C ALA A 171 -8.43 -8.47 -0.14
N ILE A 172 -8.07 -8.63 -1.40
CA ILE A 172 -6.88 -8.03 -1.98
C ILE A 172 -7.26 -6.70 -2.62
N TRP A 173 -6.39 -5.70 -2.47
CA TRP A 173 -6.64 -4.39 -3.03
C TRP A 173 -6.40 -4.38 -4.54
N GLY A 174 -7.36 -3.83 -5.29
CA GLY A 174 -7.27 -3.77 -6.74
C GLY A 174 -6.16 -2.85 -7.24
N GLN A 175 -5.61 -3.17 -8.41
CA GLN A 175 -4.55 -2.41 -9.06
C GLN A 175 -5.04 -1.78 -10.36
N ASP A 176 -4.67 -0.52 -10.56
CA ASP A 176 -4.85 0.23 -11.82
C ASP A 176 -3.53 0.39 -12.59
N GLY A 177 -2.40 0.06 -11.94
CA GLY A 177 -1.06 0.14 -12.50
C GLY A 177 -0.85 -0.73 -13.73
N PHE A 178 -1.47 -1.90 -13.81
CA PHE A 178 -1.32 -2.82 -14.96
C PHE A 178 -1.74 -2.16 -16.27
N ALA A 179 -2.96 -1.61 -16.32
CA ALA A 179 -3.47 -0.94 -17.50
C ALA A 179 -2.67 0.34 -17.86
N ALA A 180 -2.09 1.01 -16.84
CA ALA A 180 -1.22 2.14 -17.09
C ALA A 180 0.13 1.70 -17.70
N ILE A 181 0.69 0.60 -17.24
CA ILE A 181 1.92 0.00 -17.79
C ILE A 181 1.71 -0.37 -19.25
N ASP A 182 0.59 -1.03 -19.60
CA ASP A 182 0.27 -1.40 -20.98
C ASP A 182 0.16 -0.17 -21.88
N ARG A 183 -0.58 0.86 -21.44
CA ARG A 183 -0.72 2.11 -22.21
C ARG A 183 0.62 2.80 -22.46
N VAL A 184 1.45 2.91 -21.44
CA VAL A 184 2.78 3.56 -21.56
C VAL A 184 3.70 2.72 -22.44
N LEU A 185 3.71 1.40 -22.27
CA LEU A 185 4.54 0.50 -23.08
C LEU A 185 4.17 0.60 -24.56
N ALA A 186 2.86 0.61 -24.87
CA ALA A 186 2.37 0.73 -26.25
C ALA A 186 2.65 2.11 -26.88
N ALA A 187 2.55 3.18 -26.10
CA ALA A 187 2.71 4.54 -26.59
C ALA A 187 4.18 5.00 -26.70
N GLU A 188 5.04 4.58 -25.77
CA GLU A 188 6.38 5.15 -25.60
C GLU A 188 7.48 4.08 -25.73
N GLY A 189 7.25 2.87 -25.24
CA GLY A 189 8.27 1.84 -25.13
C GLY A 189 9.26 2.05 -23.97
N ARG A 190 10.08 1.04 -23.66
CA ARG A 190 11.02 1.06 -22.51
C ARG A 190 12.14 2.06 -22.64
N GLU A 191 12.66 2.26 -23.85
CA GLU A 191 13.77 3.21 -24.10
C GLU A 191 13.35 4.65 -23.78
N ALA A 192 12.16 5.06 -24.22
CA ALA A 192 11.65 6.40 -23.91
C ALA A 192 11.37 6.59 -22.42
N CYS A 193 10.88 5.55 -21.74
CA CYS A 193 10.72 5.58 -20.28
C CYS A 193 12.06 5.79 -19.56
N ARG A 194 13.13 5.12 -19.98
CA ARG A 194 14.49 5.31 -19.44
C ARG A 194 15.02 6.71 -19.71
N ALA A 195 14.82 7.20 -20.93
CA ALA A 195 15.22 8.57 -21.32
C ALA A 195 14.48 9.63 -20.49
N TYR A 196 13.18 9.41 -20.19
CA TYR A 196 12.38 10.31 -19.32
C TYR A 196 13.01 10.50 -17.94
N TYR A 197 13.57 9.45 -17.34
CA TYR A 197 14.26 9.50 -16.05
C TYR A 197 15.77 9.76 -16.17
N GLY A 198 16.30 10.08 -17.36
CA GLY A 198 17.71 10.32 -17.59
C GLY A 198 18.60 9.09 -17.38
N ILE A 199 18.03 7.89 -17.49
CA ILE A 199 18.76 6.62 -17.30
C ILE A 199 19.60 6.34 -18.57
N ARG A 200 20.87 6.00 -18.38
CA ARG A 200 21.76 5.59 -19.48
C ARG A 200 21.21 4.35 -20.18
N LYS A 201 21.19 4.37 -21.51
CA LYS A 201 20.55 3.36 -22.37
C LYS A 201 21.01 1.93 -22.06
N ASP A 202 22.30 1.73 -21.90
CA ASP A 202 22.92 0.41 -21.79
C ASP A 202 23.09 -0.06 -20.34
N ASN A 203 22.65 0.75 -19.37
CA ASN A 203 22.78 0.39 -17.98
C ASN A 203 21.73 -0.64 -17.54
N TYR A 204 22.14 -1.55 -16.68
CA TYR A 204 21.25 -2.44 -15.95
C TYR A 204 20.58 -1.68 -14.80
N VAL A 205 19.26 -1.62 -14.80
CA VAL A 205 18.50 -0.75 -13.89
C VAL A 205 18.01 -1.54 -12.68
N VAL A 206 18.48 -1.15 -11.51
CA VAL A 206 18.10 -1.75 -10.22
C VAL A 206 17.24 -0.77 -9.43
N SER A 207 15.96 -1.09 -9.27
CA SER A 207 15.04 -0.35 -8.39
C SER A 207 15.07 -0.92 -6.99
N ILE A 208 15.24 -0.04 -5.96
CA ILE A 208 15.37 -0.45 -4.56
C ILE A 208 14.21 0.11 -3.75
N GLY A 209 13.32 -0.77 -3.26
CA GLY A 209 12.13 -0.38 -2.52
C GLY A 209 11.15 0.47 -3.35
N TYR A 210 10.14 1.06 -2.68
CA TYR A 210 9.09 1.83 -3.37
C TYR A 210 8.61 3.07 -2.59
N SER A 211 9.24 3.40 -1.48
CA SER A 211 8.88 4.59 -0.68
C SER A 211 10.03 5.07 0.20
N ALA A 212 9.87 6.27 0.79
CA ALA A 212 10.82 6.87 1.72
C ALA A 212 10.78 6.29 3.16
N ASP A 213 10.03 5.21 3.41
CA ASP A 213 9.95 4.57 4.72
C ASP A 213 11.28 3.89 5.04
N ASN A 214 11.87 4.16 6.22
CA ASN A 214 13.09 3.51 6.70
C ASN A 214 12.96 1.97 6.71
N ALA A 215 11.74 1.45 6.87
CA ALA A 215 11.47 0.02 6.81
C ALA A 215 11.69 -0.61 5.42
N GLN A 216 11.96 0.20 4.37
CA GLN A 216 12.37 -0.29 3.04
C GLN A 216 13.82 -0.78 3.01
N HIS A 217 14.62 -0.42 4.02
CA HIS A 217 16.05 -0.79 4.14
C HIS A 217 16.88 -0.44 2.88
N GLN A 218 16.57 0.72 2.27
CA GLN A 218 17.31 1.16 1.08
C GLN A 218 18.79 1.37 1.35
N LEU A 219 19.16 1.86 2.55
CA LEU A 219 20.55 2.08 2.94
C LEU A 219 21.32 0.76 2.98
N GLU A 220 20.77 -0.23 3.66
CA GLU A 220 21.39 -1.56 3.83
C GLU A 220 21.58 -2.27 2.48
N VAL A 221 20.61 -2.10 1.56
CA VAL A 221 20.74 -2.64 0.19
C VAL A 221 21.85 -1.93 -0.58
N VAL A 222 21.91 -0.59 -0.54
CA VAL A 222 22.95 0.20 -1.22
C VAL A 222 24.34 -0.12 -0.66
N GLU A 223 24.49 -0.17 0.67
CA GLU A 223 25.73 -0.54 1.33
C GLU A 223 26.19 -1.95 0.96
N ALA A 224 25.28 -2.92 0.87
CA ALA A 224 25.62 -4.27 0.41
C ALA A 224 26.10 -4.26 -1.04
N LEU A 225 25.40 -3.57 -1.95
CA LEU A 225 25.79 -3.49 -3.36
C LEU A 225 27.16 -2.81 -3.58
N SER A 226 27.67 -2.03 -2.60
CA SER A 226 29.01 -1.45 -2.67
C SER A 226 30.15 -2.47 -2.77
N ALA A 227 29.90 -3.71 -2.40
CA ALA A 227 30.86 -4.82 -2.54
C ALA A 227 31.00 -5.38 -3.97
N LEU A 228 30.16 -4.90 -4.92
CA LEU A 228 30.31 -5.24 -6.33
C LEU A 228 31.61 -4.66 -6.93
N PRO A 229 32.21 -5.33 -7.93
CA PRO A 229 33.31 -4.76 -8.71
C PRO A 229 32.94 -3.41 -9.32
N LYS A 230 33.89 -2.49 -9.39
CA LYS A 230 33.68 -1.14 -9.95
C LYS A 230 33.17 -1.19 -11.39
N GLU A 231 33.66 -2.12 -12.17
CA GLU A 231 33.27 -2.34 -13.57
C GLU A 231 31.79 -2.79 -13.67
N THR A 232 31.34 -3.62 -12.74
CA THR A 232 29.93 -4.04 -12.64
C THR A 232 29.05 -2.84 -12.25
N LEU A 233 29.44 -2.11 -11.21
CA LEU A 233 28.72 -0.89 -10.78
C LEU A 233 28.65 0.16 -11.87
N ALA A 234 29.70 0.38 -12.64
CA ALA A 234 29.72 1.37 -13.72
C ALA A 234 28.66 1.11 -14.81
N ARG A 235 28.19 -0.14 -14.93
CA ARG A 235 27.15 -0.56 -15.86
C ARG A 235 25.75 -0.59 -15.24
N MET A 236 25.59 -0.10 -14.00
CA MET A 236 24.32 -0.10 -13.29
C MET A 236 23.74 1.31 -13.16
N THR A 237 22.44 1.39 -13.06
CA THR A 237 21.71 2.56 -12.55
C THR A 237 20.90 2.12 -11.34
N LEU A 238 21.15 2.77 -10.19
CA LEU A 238 20.31 2.58 -9.00
C LEU A 238 19.16 3.58 -9.04
N VAL A 239 17.93 3.09 -8.86
CA VAL A 239 16.74 3.92 -8.76
C VAL A 239 16.19 3.84 -7.33
N LEU A 240 16.18 4.98 -6.67
CA LEU A 240 15.73 5.14 -5.28
C LEU A 240 14.41 5.93 -5.25
N GLN A 241 13.30 5.23 -5.04
CA GLN A 241 12.01 5.89 -4.88
C GLN A 241 11.84 6.33 -3.43
N GLN A 242 12.03 7.63 -3.18
CA GLN A 242 11.94 8.27 -1.86
C GLN A 242 10.69 9.16 -1.74
N THR A 243 9.53 8.58 -2.03
CA THR A 243 8.22 9.24 -2.12
C THR A 243 7.22 8.65 -1.12
N TYR A 244 6.00 9.15 -1.08
CA TYR A 244 4.74 8.65 -0.49
C TYR A 244 4.58 8.75 1.02
N VAL A 245 5.56 8.46 1.86
CA VAL A 245 5.39 8.39 3.33
C VAL A 245 5.99 9.60 4.05
N LYS A 246 5.76 9.68 5.37
CA LYS A 246 6.44 10.65 6.22
C LYS A 246 7.95 10.41 6.14
N ARG A 247 8.66 11.41 5.65
CA ARG A 247 10.09 11.36 5.38
C ARG A 247 10.89 11.52 6.66
N ASP A 248 11.95 10.72 6.79
CA ASP A 248 13.08 10.98 7.67
C ASP A 248 14.21 11.60 6.83
N PRO A 249 14.40 12.93 6.86
CA PRO A 249 15.39 13.59 6.00
C PRO A 249 16.82 13.09 6.23
N ALA A 250 17.17 12.74 7.47
CA ALA A 250 18.51 12.26 7.81
C ALA A 250 18.77 10.87 7.22
N TYR A 251 17.80 9.97 7.29
CA TYR A 251 17.90 8.65 6.67
C TYR A 251 17.98 8.76 5.15
N MET A 252 17.09 9.53 4.53
CA MET A 252 17.07 9.74 3.09
C MET A 252 18.37 10.31 2.56
N GLU A 253 18.97 11.25 3.30
CA GLU A 253 20.24 11.85 2.93
C GLU A 253 21.39 10.84 3.01
N ARG A 254 21.42 9.99 4.05
CA ARG A 254 22.39 8.89 4.13
C ARG A 254 22.27 7.91 2.98
N VAL A 255 21.06 7.52 2.61
CA VAL A 255 20.81 6.63 1.45
C VAL A 255 21.34 7.25 0.17
N ARG A 256 21.07 8.55 -0.05
CA ARG A 256 21.56 9.29 -1.23
C ARG A 256 23.09 9.33 -1.28
N GLN A 257 23.73 9.72 -0.16
CA GLN A 257 25.19 9.81 -0.06
C GLN A 257 25.86 8.44 -0.30
N ALA A 258 25.30 7.39 0.28
CA ALA A 258 25.79 6.03 0.07
C ALA A 258 25.71 5.61 -1.39
N ALA A 259 24.60 5.93 -2.08
CA ALA A 259 24.42 5.58 -3.49
C ALA A 259 25.30 6.42 -4.42
N GLU A 260 25.44 7.72 -4.14
CA GLU A 260 26.28 8.65 -4.95
C GLU A 260 27.79 8.39 -4.78
N ALA A 261 28.21 7.73 -3.69
CA ALA A 261 29.58 7.29 -3.50
C ALA A 261 29.97 6.10 -4.37
N LEU A 262 29.00 5.40 -4.96
CA LEU A 262 29.25 4.26 -5.86
C LEU A 262 29.54 4.73 -7.28
N PRO A 263 30.41 4.05 -8.04
CA PRO A 263 30.72 4.38 -9.43
C PRO A 263 29.59 3.94 -10.40
N CYS A 264 28.34 4.11 -10.00
CA CYS A 264 27.15 3.83 -10.80
C CYS A 264 26.33 5.10 -11.03
N GLN A 265 25.40 5.07 -11.98
CA GLN A 265 24.40 6.12 -12.07
C GLN A 265 23.38 5.97 -10.96
N THR A 266 22.96 7.09 -10.34
CA THR A 266 21.90 7.10 -9.32
C THR A 266 20.78 8.04 -9.74
N VAL A 267 19.54 7.56 -9.66
CA VAL A 267 18.30 8.33 -9.88
C VAL A 267 17.51 8.32 -8.59
N VAL A 268 17.34 9.49 -7.97
CA VAL A 268 16.58 9.66 -6.70
C VAL A 268 15.29 10.41 -7.00
N LEU A 269 14.14 9.76 -6.76
CA LEU A 269 12.81 10.30 -7.00
C LEU A 269 12.20 10.74 -5.66
N ARG A 270 11.92 12.03 -5.51
CA ARG A 270 11.43 12.64 -4.26
C ARG A 270 10.01 13.16 -4.34
N ASP A 271 9.54 13.45 -5.56
CA ASP A 271 8.23 14.00 -5.80
C ASP A 271 7.19 12.88 -5.95
N PHE A 272 5.93 13.23 -5.69
CA PHE A 272 4.82 12.31 -5.94
C PHE A 272 4.78 11.99 -7.43
N LEU A 273 4.70 10.70 -7.73
CA LEU A 273 4.57 10.21 -9.11
C LEU A 273 3.09 9.94 -9.39
N ASP A 274 2.58 10.50 -10.47
CA ASP A 274 1.28 10.12 -10.99
C ASP A 274 1.29 8.69 -11.55
N LEU A 275 0.13 8.22 -12.00
CA LEU A 275 -0.02 6.85 -12.49
C LEU A 275 0.84 6.56 -13.74
N THR A 276 0.94 7.54 -14.65
CA THR A 276 1.75 7.44 -15.88
C THR A 276 3.23 7.46 -15.56
N GLN A 277 3.67 8.35 -14.69
CA GLN A 277 5.07 8.42 -14.22
C GLN A 277 5.45 7.13 -13.49
N THR A 278 4.54 6.61 -12.64
CA THR A 278 4.76 5.32 -11.98
C THR A 278 4.92 4.19 -12.98
N ALA A 279 4.07 4.11 -14.00
CA ALA A 279 4.16 3.09 -15.05
C ALA A 279 5.50 3.18 -15.82
N ARG A 280 5.93 4.39 -16.20
CA ARG A 280 7.26 4.59 -16.80
C ARG A 280 8.39 4.07 -15.91
N LEU A 281 8.32 4.38 -14.59
CA LEU A 281 9.31 3.92 -13.63
C LEU A 281 9.39 2.39 -13.56
N ARG A 282 8.23 1.70 -13.53
CA ARG A 282 8.19 0.23 -13.52
C ARG A 282 8.83 -0.37 -14.78
N LEU A 283 8.56 0.23 -15.93
CA LEU A 283 9.12 -0.19 -17.22
C LEU A 283 10.62 0.04 -17.35
N CYS A 284 11.22 0.93 -16.54
CA CYS A 284 12.67 1.13 -16.55
C CYS A 284 13.46 -0.03 -15.93
N ALA A 285 12.90 -0.71 -14.95
CA ALA A 285 13.64 -1.64 -14.11
C ALA A 285 13.93 -2.99 -14.79
N ASP A 286 15.15 -3.48 -14.63
CA ASP A 286 15.56 -4.85 -14.94
C ASP A 286 15.49 -5.73 -13.69
N LEU A 287 15.84 -5.19 -12.52
CA LEU A 287 15.77 -5.83 -11.21
C LEU A 287 15.03 -4.95 -10.21
N PHE A 288 14.11 -5.54 -9.47
CA PHE A 288 13.47 -4.91 -8.33
C PHE A 288 13.86 -5.63 -7.04
N ILE A 289 14.50 -4.91 -6.11
CA ILE A 289 14.90 -5.42 -4.79
C ILE A 289 13.93 -4.92 -3.73
N LEU A 290 13.28 -5.83 -3.03
CA LEU A 290 12.36 -5.55 -1.94
C LEU A 290 12.91 -6.09 -0.62
N ALA A 291 13.44 -5.19 0.20
CA ALA A 291 14.03 -5.49 1.51
C ALA A 291 13.17 -4.99 2.69
N ILE A 292 11.91 -4.62 2.45
CA ILE A 292 11.03 -4.07 3.49
C ILE A 292 10.88 -5.05 4.66
N SER A 293 10.86 -4.53 5.89
CA SER A 293 10.73 -5.36 7.11
C SER A 293 9.45 -6.20 7.16
N THR A 294 8.34 -5.62 6.69
CA THR A 294 7.03 -6.29 6.63
C THR A 294 6.23 -5.72 5.48
N ASP A 295 5.58 -6.58 4.74
CA ASP A 295 4.67 -6.20 3.68
C ASP A 295 3.39 -7.03 3.74
N ALA A 296 2.30 -6.45 3.26
CA ALA A 296 1.03 -7.15 3.15
C ALA A 296 0.89 -7.82 1.77
N PHE A 297 0.88 -7.06 0.71
CA PHE A 297 0.93 -7.46 -0.70
C PHE A 297 1.05 -6.19 -1.56
N ALA A 298 2.27 -5.63 -1.63
CA ALA A 298 2.48 -4.31 -2.20
C ALA A 298 2.09 -4.21 -3.69
N ALA A 299 1.35 -3.15 -4.03
CA ALA A 299 1.04 -2.80 -5.41
C ALA A 299 2.30 -2.66 -6.27
N SER A 300 3.31 -1.97 -5.74
CA SER A 300 4.57 -1.74 -6.45
C SER A 300 5.29 -3.02 -6.85
N MET A 301 5.28 -4.04 -6.00
CA MET A 301 5.86 -5.35 -6.31
C MET A 301 5.13 -6.00 -7.48
N GLN A 302 3.80 -6.00 -7.45
CA GLN A 302 2.98 -6.55 -8.54
C GLN A 302 3.21 -5.81 -9.85
N GLU A 303 3.32 -4.48 -9.80
CA GLU A 303 3.60 -3.63 -10.96
C GLU A 303 4.98 -3.87 -11.57
N TYR A 304 6.04 -4.03 -10.75
CA TYR A 304 7.38 -4.36 -11.25
C TYR A 304 7.43 -5.75 -11.88
N LEU A 305 6.79 -6.74 -11.27
CA LEU A 305 6.62 -8.08 -11.85
C LEU A 305 5.91 -8.01 -13.19
N TYR A 306 4.77 -7.32 -13.25
CA TYR A 306 4.00 -7.14 -14.47
C TYR A 306 4.81 -6.43 -15.56
N ALA A 307 5.53 -5.38 -15.20
CA ALA A 307 6.45 -4.69 -16.10
C ALA A 307 7.64 -5.57 -16.54
N GLY A 308 7.84 -6.74 -15.98
CA GLY A 308 8.84 -7.72 -16.38
C GLY A 308 10.22 -7.51 -15.75
N ALA A 309 10.32 -6.88 -14.61
CA ALA A 309 11.54 -6.89 -13.81
C ALA A 309 11.80 -8.26 -13.19
N VAL A 310 13.06 -8.63 -13.01
CA VAL A 310 13.44 -9.73 -12.10
C VAL A 310 13.09 -9.30 -10.69
N PHE A 311 12.41 -10.16 -9.93
CA PHE A 311 12.01 -9.86 -8.55
C PHE A 311 12.92 -10.57 -7.55
N LEU A 312 13.54 -9.79 -6.66
CA LEU A 312 14.40 -10.26 -5.58
C LEU A 312 13.92 -9.68 -4.26
N MET A 313 13.64 -10.53 -3.28
CA MET A 313 13.14 -10.08 -1.97
C MET A 313 13.83 -10.76 -0.80
N GLY A 314 13.74 -10.15 0.39
CA GLY A 314 14.11 -10.82 1.64
C GLY A 314 13.23 -12.04 1.92
N ASP A 315 13.81 -13.16 2.34
CA ASP A 315 13.10 -14.42 2.59
C ASP A 315 12.13 -14.37 3.79
N TRP A 316 12.25 -13.33 4.61
CA TRP A 316 11.29 -13.02 5.69
C TRP A 316 9.93 -12.50 5.19
N LEU A 317 9.82 -12.16 3.90
CA LEU A 317 8.56 -11.84 3.25
C LEU A 317 7.93 -13.11 2.68
N GLY A 318 6.60 -13.15 2.63
CA GLY A 318 5.87 -14.29 2.08
C GLY A 318 4.71 -13.83 1.20
N TYR A 319 4.71 -14.29 -0.03
CA TYR A 319 3.65 -14.00 -1.01
C TYR A 319 3.12 -15.31 -1.61
N PRO A 320 2.38 -16.12 -0.81
CA PRO A 320 1.82 -17.39 -1.30
C PRO A 320 0.95 -17.21 -2.55
N GLN A 321 0.33 -16.03 -2.71
CA GLN A 321 -0.46 -15.69 -3.89
C GLN A 321 0.36 -15.73 -5.18
N LEU A 322 1.65 -15.38 -5.14
CA LEU A 322 2.54 -15.48 -6.30
C LEU A 322 3.00 -16.92 -6.52
N ASP A 323 3.26 -17.64 -5.43
CA ASP A 323 3.62 -19.07 -5.48
C ASP A 323 2.46 -19.89 -6.11
N GLU A 324 1.20 -19.60 -5.76
CA GLU A 324 0.00 -20.21 -6.34
C GLU A 324 -0.14 -19.95 -7.85
N LEU A 325 0.32 -18.81 -8.34
CA LEU A 325 0.34 -18.45 -9.75
C LEU A 325 1.59 -18.98 -10.48
N GLY A 326 2.49 -19.68 -9.78
CA GLY A 326 3.75 -20.15 -10.33
C GLY A 326 4.71 -19.03 -10.75
N ILE A 327 4.55 -17.83 -10.19
CA ILE A 327 5.40 -16.67 -10.48
C ILE A 327 6.72 -16.83 -9.71
N PRO A 328 7.88 -16.84 -10.39
CA PRO A 328 9.14 -17.07 -9.74
C PRO A 328 9.54 -15.89 -8.85
N ILE A 329 10.03 -16.21 -7.65
CA ILE A 329 10.51 -15.25 -6.66
C ILE A 329 11.94 -15.64 -6.29
N ASN A 330 12.90 -14.73 -6.53
CA ASN A 330 14.26 -14.91 -6.04
C ASN A 330 14.34 -14.34 -4.62
N ARG A 331 15.08 -15.00 -3.72
CA ARG A 331 15.16 -14.64 -2.31
C ARG A 331 16.60 -14.46 -1.86
N PHE A 332 16.82 -13.55 -0.93
CA PHE A 332 18.07 -13.43 -0.16
C PHE A 332 17.76 -13.55 1.34
N HIS A 333 18.68 -14.15 2.08
CA HIS A 333 18.57 -14.30 3.53
C HIS A 333 19.29 -13.18 4.26
N GLU A 334 20.48 -12.82 3.78
CA GLU A 334 21.31 -11.77 4.33
C GLU A 334 21.72 -10.75 3.25
N TYR A 335 21.84 -9.49 3.62
CA TYR A 335 22.24 -8.42 2.68
C TYR A 335 23.56 -8.69 1.96
N LYS A 336 24.50 -9.40 2.60
CA LYS A 336 25.78 -9.77 1.99
C LYS A 336 25.67 -10.66 0.73
N GLU A 337 24.50 -11.26 0.50
CA GLU A 337 24.23 -12.08 -0.69
C GLU A 337 23.87 -11.24 -1.91
N LEU A 338 23.41 -9.98 -1.69
CA LEU A 338 22.92 -9.11 -2.74
C LEU A 338 23.90 -8.83 -3.87
N PRO A 339 25.23 -8.65 -3.64
CA PRO A 339 26.16 -8.45 -4.74
C PRO A 339 26.18 -9.64 -5.72
N ALA A 340 26.30 -10.86 -5.21
CA ALA A 340 26.32 -12.06 -6.05
C ALA A 340 24.98 -12.28 -6.79
N LEU A 341 23.87 -12.02 -6.13
CA LEU A 341 22.53 -12.12 -6.73
C LEU A 341 22.30 -11.05 -7.80
N ALA A 342 22.78 -9.83 -7.58
CA ALA A 342 22.71 -8.76 -8.58
C ALA A 342 23.53 -9.11 -9.84
N GLU A 343 24.74 -9.66 -9.68
CA GLU A 343 25.53 -10.15 -10.82
C GLU A 343 24.84 -11.32 -11.54
N GLN A 344 24.23 -12.25 -10.81
CA GLN A 344 23.43 -13.33 -11.41
C GLN A 344 22.24 -12.77 -12.20
N ALA A 345 21.56 -11.75 -11.68
CA ALA A 345 20.46 -11.08 -12.36
C ALA A 345 20.94 -10.41 -13.67
N MET A 346 22.06 -9.67 -13.62
CA MET A 346 22.67 -9.02 -14.80
C MET A 346 23.08 -10.04 -15.88
N ASN A 347 23.47 -11.25 -15.46
CA ASN A 347 23.87 -12.35 -16.36
C ASN A 347 22.70 -13.27 -16.75
N GLY A 348 21.45 -12.90 -16.44
CA GLY A 348 20.26 -13.67 -16.78
C GLY A 348 20.15 -15.03 -16.07
N LYS A 349 20.81 -15.19 -14.92
CA LYS A 349 20.84 -16.47 -14.16
C LYS A 349 19.75 -16.54 -13.09
N LEU A 350 19.11 -15.44 -12.73
CA LEU A 350 17.97 -15.46 -11.83
C LEU A 350 16.66 -15.73 -12.60
N SER A 351 15.75 -16.39 -11.92
CA SER A 351 14.43 -16.68 -12.46
C SER A 351 13.65 -15.38 -12.72
N LYS A 352 13.00 -15.31 -13.88
CA LYS A 352 12.17 -14.20 -14.32
C LYS A 352 10.80 -14.74 -14.73
N ALA A 353 9.73 -14.02 -14.38
CA ALA A 353 8.39 -14.39 -14.80
C ALA A 353 8.24 -14.32 -16.32
N SER A 354 7.67 -15.35 -16.93
CA SER A 354 7.33 -15.37 -18.35
C SER A 354 6.19 -14.38 -18.66
N ASP A 355 5.97 -14.10 -19.93
CA ASP A 355 4.89 -13.22 -20.37
C ASP A 355 3.52 -13.79 -19.97
N GLU A 356 3.35 -15.12 -20.10
CA GLU A 356 2.14 -15.84 -19.69
C GLU A 356 1.91 -15.74 -18.19
N GLN A 357 2.95 -15.93 -17.36
CA GLN A 357 2.84 -15.79 -15.91
C GLN A 357 2.48 -14.35 -15.50
N ARG A 358 3.11 -13.35 -16.13
CA ARG A 358 2.81 -11.93 -15.87
C ARG A 358 1.39 -11.56 -16.26
N ALA A 359 0.87 -12.12 -17.37
CA ALA A 359 -0.49 -11.88 -17.85
C ALA A 359 -1.57 -12.39 -16.88
N LEU A 360 -1.24 -13.28 -15.92
CA LEU A 360 -2.18 -13.71 -14.88
C LEU A 360 -2.47 -12.60 -13.85
N LEU A 361 -1.52 -11.68 -13.60
CA LEU A 361 -1.65 -10.68 -12.53
C LEU A 361 -2.89 -9.78 -12.68
N PRO A 362 -3.20 -9.19 -13.86
CA PRO A 362 -4.42 -8.39 -14.01
C PRO A 362 -5.71 -9.18 -13.78
N GLY A 363 -5.76 -10.45 -14.21
CA GLY A 363 -6.91 -11.32 -14.03
C GLY A 363 -7.22 -11.66 -12.57
N HIS A 364 -6.23 -11.54 -11.68
CA HIS A 364 -6.39 -11.81 -10.25
C HIS A 364 -6.42 -10.54 -9.39
N TYR A 365 -5.76 -9.45 -9.80
CA TYR A 365 -5.48 -8.32 -8.93
C TYR A 365 -5.87 -6.95 -9.50
N SER A 366 -6.44 -6.87 -10.70
CA SER A 366 -7.05 -5.62 -11.17
C SER A 366 -8.31 -5.28 -10.36
N TRP A 367 -8.75 -4.02 -10.40
CA TRP A 367 -10.00 -3.62 -9.75
C TRP A 367 -11.20 -4.41 -10.25
N ASP A 368 -11.24 -4.74 -11.53
CA ASP A 368 -12.34 -5.55 -12.10
C ASP A 368 -12.35 -6.97 -11.55
N ALA A 369 -11.18 -7.56 -11.36
CA ALA A 369 -11.05 -8.91 -10.80
C ALA A 369 -11.50 -8.98 -9.33
N VAL A 370 -11.13 -8.00 -8.49
CA VAL A 370 -11.38 -8.04 -7.04
C VAL A 370 -12.67 -7.36 -6.62
N ARG A 371 -13.33 -6.61 -7.50
CA ARG A 371 -14.52 -5.80 -7.16
C ARG A 371 -15.62 -6.61 -6.51
N LYS A 372 -15.92 -7.80 -7.04
CA LYS A 372 -16.98 -8.67 -6.51
C LYS A 372 -16.71 -9.08 -5.07
N ASP A 373 -15.47 -9.42 -4.72
CA ASP A 373 -15.10 -9.85 -3.38
C ASP A 373 -15.27 -8.70 -2.37
N TRP A 374 -14.89 -7.48 -2.77
CA TRP A 374 -15.08 -6.28 -1.95
C TRP A 374 -16.55 -5.93 -1.74
N LEU A 375 -17.37 -5.97 -2.80
CA LEU A 375 -18.80 -5.67 -2.70
C LEU A 375 -19.53 -6.73 -1.85
N GLY A 376 -19.16 -8.01 -1.95
CA GLY A 376 -19.69 -9.09 -1.13
C GLY A 376 -19.42 -8.95 0.38
N LEU A 377 -18.51 -8.04 0.79
CA LEU A 377 -18.34 -7.71 2.21
C LEU A 377 -19.49 -6.84 2.75
N TYR A 378 -20.16 -6.12 1.87
CA TYR A 378 -21.22 -5.17 2.22
C TYR A 378 -22.63 -5.82 2.23
N GLU A 379 -22.72 -7.03 1.70
CA GLU A 379 -23.90 -7.88 1.76
C GLU A 379 -23.92 -8.72 3.07
#